data_79c0c37ab8b7b38f6d3de13b9eea6689
#
_entry.id   79c0c37ab8b7b38f6d3de13b9eea6689
#
_cell.length_a   1.000
_cell.length_b   1.000
_cell.length_c   1.000
_cell.angle_alpha   90.00
_cell.angle_beta   90.00
_cell.angle_gamma   90.00
#
_symmetry.space_group_name_H-M   'P 1'
#
loop_
_entity.id
_entity.type
_entity.pdbx_description
1 polymer ?
#
loop_
_entity_poly.entity_id
_entity_poly.type
_entity_poly.pdbx_seq_one_letter_code
_entity_poly.pdbx_strand_id
1 'polypeptide(L)'
;MRVLIVNTSDRSGGAAVAANRLMMALNNNGVKAKMLVRDKLSDSLTVVALPQSPLLHWHFLWERFVIYCRLLFSRRHLFEIDLANAGSDITSLPEFKEADVIHLHWINQGMLSLGSIRKILRSGKPVVWTMHDISPATALCHVTLGCRRFTSGCHHCRLLPGGGSDNDLSTSIWHKKERMLDGENIFYVACSRWLEGEAKASALLQGQKITSIPNPIDTHIYHRGNRQEARRRLGLPLDRQYILFASQRVTNENKGMGYLIEACRLLHDLTNATVLILGGHAEEVTPQLSLQAIPLGYVNDERRIVDIYQAADVFVLPSLSENLPNTIMEAMACGLPCVGFRVGGIPEEIDHKRNGYVAEYRSADDLARGIRWVLTTTHYQSLSDDCVRKVSQSYSQQSVAIRYIDVYQQAMAFKHYKL
;
A
#
# COMPACT_ATOMS: atom_id res chain seq x y z
N MET A 1 -13.59 19.96 12.24
CA MET A 1 -13.81 19.13 11.04
C MET A 1 -13.89 17.67 11.47
N ARG A 2 -14.93 16.97 10.99
CA ARG A 2 -15.15 15.53 11.22
C ARG A 2 -14.96 14.80 9.90
N VAL A 3 -14.07 13.81 9.89
CA VAL A 3 -13.73 13.02 8.70
C VAL A 3 -14.15 11.58 8.93
N LEU A 4 -14.90 11.01 7.99
CA LEU A 4 -15.20 9.59 7.96
C LEU A 4 -14.31 8.90 6.93
N ILE A 5 -13.31 8.17 7.40
CA ILE A 5 -12.48 7.29 6.59
C ILE A 5 -13.25 5.99 6.35
N VAL A 6 -13.34 5.56 5.09
CA VAL A 6 -14.03 4.33 4.70
C VAL A 6 -13.03 3.36 4.07
N ASN A 7 -12.87 2.19 4.67
CA ASN A 7 -11.95 1.16 4.21
C ASN A 7 -12.54 -0.24 4.43
N THR A 8 -12.07 -1.25 3.74
CA THR A 8 -12.59 -2.62 3.91
C THR A 8 -12.22 -3.22 5.26
N SER A 9 -10.98 -3.01 5.73
CA SER A 9 -10.48 -3.48 7.03
C SER A 9 -9.68 -2.38 7.71
N ASP A 10 -9.51 -2.46 9.03
CA ASP A 10 -8.67 -1.53 9.81
C ASP A 10 -7.22 -2.01 10.00
N ARG A 11 -6.93 -3.29 9.75
CA ARG A 11 -5.58 -3.88 9.96
C ARG A 11 -5.08 -4.78 8.84
N SER A 12 -5.96 -5.34 8.01
CA SER A 12 -5.57 -6.34 7.01
C SER A 12 -5.05 -5.69 5.73
N GLY A 13 -3.76 -5.82 5.48
CA GLY A 13 -3.07 -5.32 4.27
C GLY A 13 -2.55 -3.89 4.40
N GLY A 14 -1.67 -3.51 3.45
CA GLY A 14 -0.95 -2.23 3.49
C GLY A 14 -1.86 -1.00 3.45
N ALA A 15 -2.96 -1.07 2.68
CA ALA A 15 -3.95 0.01 2.59
C ALA A 15 -4.67 0.24 3.92
N ALA A 16 -5.03 -0.84 4.64
CA ALA A 16 -5.69 -0.76 5.93
C ALA A 16 -4.75 -0.13 6.99
N VAL A 17 -3.50 -0.58 7.04
CA VAL A 17 -2.48 -0.02 7.93
C VAL A 17 -2.27 1.47 7.65
N ALA A 18 -2.15 1.86 6.38
CA ALA A 18 -1.97 3.26 5.99
C ALA A 18 -3.19 4.14 6.35
N ALA A 19 -4.42 3.65 6.10
CA ALA A 19 -5.65 4.35 6.46
C ALA A 19 -5.79 4.53 7.98
N ASN A 20 -5.44 3.50 8.77
CA ASN A 20 -5.46 3.57 10.22
C ASN A 20 -4.42 4.57 10.75
N ARG A 21 -3.18 4.52 10.23
CA ARG A 21 -2.13 5.50 10.56
C ARG A 21 -2.56 6.93 10.21
N LEU A 22 -3.25 7.13 9.08
CA LEU A 22 -3.77 8.44 8.71
C LEU A 22 -4.88 8.89 9.68
N MET A 23 -5.80 8.00 10.07
CA MET A 23 -6.81 8.33 11.09
C MET A 23 -6.16 8.81 12.38
N MET A 24 -5.15 8.09 12.86
CA MET A 24 -4.39 8.49 14.06
C MET A 24 -3.68 9.83 13.86
N ALA A 25 -3.01 10.01 12.71
CA ALA A 25 -2.33 11.26 12.37
C ALA A 25 -3.28 12.46 12.37
N LEU A 26 -4.47 12.30 11.80
CA LEU A 26 -5.51 13.34 11.79
C LEU A 26 -6.01 13.68 13.19
N ASN A 27 -6.30 12.64 14.00
CA ASN A 27 -6.74 12.85 15.39
C ASN A 27 -5.67 13.55 16.24
N ASN A 28 -4.40 13.22 16.06
CA ASN A 28 -3.26 13.86 16.74
C ASN A 28 -3.05 15.32 16.27
N ASN A 29 -3.65 15.73 15.15
CA ASN A 29 -3.54 17.08 14.59
C ASN A 29 -4.87 17.84 14.57
N GLY A 30 -5.78 17.52 15.51
CA GLY A 30 -6.99 18.30 15.79
C GLY A 30 -8.19 18.04 14.87
N VAL A 31 -8.13 17.02 14.01
CA VAL A 31 -9.26 16.56 13.20
C VAL A 31 -9.96 15.42 13.92
N LYS A 32 -11.29 15.43 13.98
CA LYS A 32 -12.07 14.32 14.52
C LYS A 32 -12.28 13.27 13.43
N ALA A 33 -11.36 12.32 13.31
CA ALA A 33 -11.43 11.25 12.33
C ALA A 33 -11.95 9.95 12.95
N LYS A 34 -12.93 9.31 12.29
CA LYS A 34 -13.38 7.93 12.56
C LYS A 34 -13.16 7.08 11.32
N MET A 35 -12.95 5.79 11.50
CA MET A 35 -12.85 4.84 10.40
C MET A 35 -14.06 3.90 10.41
N LEU A 36 -14.76 3.79 9.27
CA LEU A 36 -15.83 2.83 9.05
C LEU A 36 -15.27 1.66 8.21
N VAL A 37 -15.39 0.45 8.73
CA VAL A 37 -14.88 -0.75 8.08
C VAL A 37 -15.91 -1.87 8.03
N ARG A 38 -15.75 -2.79 7.06
CA ARG A 38 -16.47 -4.06 7.07
C ARG A 38 -15.85 -5.02 8.09
N ASP A 39 -14.52 -5.17 8.03
CA ASP A 39 -13.77 -6.13 8.84
C ASP A 39 -12.98 -5.39 9.93
N LYS A 40 -13.63 -5.21 11.09
CA LYS A 40 -12.99 -4.62 12.27
C LYS A 40 -12.20 -5.70 13.01
N LEU A 41 -10.88 -5.51 13.11
CA LEU A 41 -9.93 -6.42 13.76
C LEU A 41 -9.30 -5.81 15.02
N SER A 42 -9.50 -4.52 15.28
CA SER A 42 -8.99 -3.83 16.47
C SER A 42 -10.09 -3.51 17.48
N ASP A 43 -9.69 -3.29 18.72
CA ASP A 43 -10.58 -2.80 19.80
C ASP A 43 -10.69 -1.27 19.83
N SER A 44 -10.16 -0.57 18.82
CA SER A 44 -10.16 0.89 18.79
C SER A 44 -11.58 1.46 18.78
N LEU A 45 -11.83 2.44 19.63
CA LEU A 45 -13.12 3.15 19.72
C LEU A 45 -13.35 4.10 18.53
N THR A 46 -12.31 4.51 17.84
CA THR A 46 -12.38 5.36 16.64
C THR A 46 -12.66 4.56 15.37
N VAL A 47 -12.62 3.23 15.46
CA VAL A 47 -12.98 2.32 14.36
C VAL A 47 -14.38 1.77 14.60
N VAL A 48 -15.25 1.95 13.62
CA VAL A 48 -16.65 1.49 13.64
C VAL A 48 -16.82 0.40 12.58
N ALA A 49 -17.42 -0.72 12.96
CA ALA A 49 -17.79 -1.76 12.01
C ALA A 49 -19.13 -1.42 11.34
N LEU A 50 -19.31 -1.84 10.09
CA LEU A 50 -20.63 -1.87 9.49
C LEU A 50 -21.60 -2.70 10.36
N PRO A 51 -22.88 -2.33 10.42
CA PRO A 51 -23.90 -3.12 11.14
C PRO A 51 -23.85 -4.57 10.69
N GLN A 52 -23.77 -5.49 11.64
CA GLN A 52 -23.70 -6.92 11.35
C GLN A 52 -24.94 -7.38 10.59
N SER A 53 -24.70 -7.95 9.42
CA SER A 53 -25.75 -8.49 8.56
C SER A 53 -25.21 -9.68 7.77
N PRO A 54 -25.99 -10.74 7.57
CA PRO A 54 -25.60 -11.84 6.66
C PRO A 54 -25.23 -11.34 5.26
N LEU A 55 -25.81 -10.21 4.82
CA LEU A 55 -25.52 -9.59 3.51
C LEU A 55 -24.05 -9.15 3.36
N LEU A 56 -23.35 -8.77 4.45
CA LEU A 56 -21.95 -8.36 4.36
C LEU A 56 -21.05 -9.48 3.81
N HIS A 57 -21.24 -10.69 4.33
CA HIS A 57 -20.49 -11.84 3.85
C HIS A 57 -20.91 -12.24 2.42
N TRP A 58 -22.21 -12.15 2.12
CA TRP A 58 -22.75 -12.41 0.79
C TRP A 58 -22.23 -11.44 -0.27
N HIS A 59 -22.02 -10.16 0.03
CA HIS A 59 -21.45 -9.19 -0.92
C HIS A 59 -20.08 -9.65 -1.44
N PHE A 60 -19.20 -10.08 -0.53
CA PHE A 60 -17.88 -10.59 -0.90
C PHE A 60 -17.98 -11.88 -1.72
N LEU A 61 -18.74 -12.86 -1.24
CA LEU A 61 -18.89 -14.15 -1.91
C LEU A 61 -19.54 -13.98 -3.30
N TRP A 62 -20.57 -13.14 -3.39
CA TRP A 62 -21.25 -12.87 -4.65
C TRP A 62 -20.32 -12.24 -5.68
N GLU A 63 -19.54 -11.24 -5.29
CA GLU A 63 -18.58 -10.62 -6.18
C GLU A 63 -17.53 -11.62 -6.68
N ARG A 64 -16.93 -12.39 -5.77
CA ARG A 64 -15.97 -13.45 -6.13
C ARG A 64 -16.59 -14.52 -7.02
N PHE A 65 -17.83 -14.92 -6.75
CA PHE A 65 -18.56 -15.87 -7.58
C PHE A 65 -18.79 -15.33 -9.00
N VAL A 66 -19.25 -14.10 -9.14
CA VAL A 66 -19.44 -13.48 -10.45
C VAL A 66 -18.11 -13.40 -11.22
N ILE A 67 -17.03 -12.98 -10.57
CA ILE A 67 -15.70 -12.96 -11.19
C ILE A 67 -15.29 -14.38 -11.62
N TYR A 68 -15.45 -15.36 -10.76
CA TYR A 68 -15.12 -16.77 -11.07
C TYR A 68 -15.87 -17.28 -12.31
N CYS A 69 -17.17 -16.99 -12.42
CA CYS A 69 -17.95 -17.33 -13.61
C CYS A 69 -17.43 -16.60 -14.86
N ARG A 70 -17.08 -15.31 -14.73
CA ARG A 70 -16.53 -14.50 -15.84
C ARG A 70 -15.11 -14.92 -16.25
N LEU A 71 -14.36 -15.56 -15.37
CA LEU A 71 -13.06 -16.17 -15.64
C LEU A 71 -13.19 -17.62 -16.16
N LEU A 72 -14.35 -18.05 -16.58
CA LEU A 72 -14.65 -19.42 -17.05
C LEU A 72 -14.23 -20.47 -16.01
N PHE A 73 -14.60 -20.23 -14.75
CA PHE A 73 -14.32 -21.08 -13.59
C PHE A 73 -12.83 -21.24 -13.25
N SER A 74 -11.99 -20.32 -13.74
CA SER A 74 -10.57 -20.25 -13.38
C SER A 74 -10.37 -19.47 -12.08
N ARG A 75 -9.46 -19.95 -11.22
CA ARG A 75 -9.01 -19.22 -10.02
C ARG A 75 -7.88 -18.24 -10.32
N ARG A 76 -7.29 -18.31 -11.51
CA ARG A 76 -6.28 -17.34 -11.96
C ARG A 76 -6.92 -15.96 -12.02
N HIS A 77 -6.24 -14.94 -11.55
CA HIS A 77 -6.71 -13.55 -11.51
C HIS A 77 -7.96 -13.28 -10.64
N LEU A 78 -8.49 -14.26 -9.88
CA LEU A 78 -9.71 -14.11 -9.07
C LEU A 78 -9.63 -12.95 -8.06
N PHE A 79 -8.43 -12.62 -7.58
CA PHE A 79 -8.17 -11.53 -6.64
C PHE A 79 -7.39 -10.36 -7.25
N GLU A 80 -7.10 -10.41 -8.55
CA GLU A 80 -6.43 -9.33 -9.28
C GLU A 80 -7.41 -8.34 -9.91
N ILE A 81 -8.69 -8.73 -9.98
CA ILE A 81 -9.79 -7.92 -10.55
C ILE A 81 -10.90 -7.70 -9.52
N ASP A 82 -11.58 -6.57 -9.67
CA ASP A 82 -12.69 -6.15 -8.83
C ASP A 82 -13.80 -5.55 -9.69
N LEU A 83 -15.06 -5.82 -9.34
CA LEU A 83 -16.23 -5.36 -10.11
C LEU A 83 -17.00 -4.27 -9.38
N ALA A 84 -16.89 -4.21 -8.06
CA ALA A 84 -17.72 -3.39 -7.18
C ALA A 84 -19.22 -3.51 -7.50
N ASN A 85 -19.67 -4.74 -7.82
CA ASN A 85 -21.05 -5.04 -8.21
C ASN A 85 -21.96 -5.34 -7.00
N ALA A 86 -21.37 -5.53 -5.82
CA ALA A 86 -22.03 -5.71 -4.54
C ALA A 86 -21.34 -4.89 -3.46
N GLY A 87 -22.07 -4.45 -2.45
CA GLY A 87 -21.55 -3.64 -1.35
C GLY A 87 -22.64 -2.93 -0.57
N SER A 88 -22.27 -2.36 0.57
CA SER A 88 -23.20 -1.74 1.52
C SER A 88 -23.50 -0.29 1.16
N ASP A 89 -24.73 0.17 1.49
CA ASP A 89 -25.06 1.59 1.48
C ASP A 89 -24.80 2.16 2.87
N ILE A 90 -23.85 3.08 2.97
CA ILE A 90 -23.44 3.70 4.22
C ILE A 90 -24.09 5.07 4.47
N THR A 91 -24.88 5.59 3.51
CA THR A 91 -25.38 6.97 3.55
C THR A 91 -26.42 7.21 4.65
N SER A 92 -27.06 6.16 5.15
CA SER A 92 -28.01 6.21 6.26
C SER A 92 -27.38 6.19 7.65
N LEU A 93 -26.10 5.78 7.75
CA LEU A 93 -25.39 5.59 9.03
C LEU A 93 -25.17 6.93 9.75
N PRO A 94 -25.23 6.94 11.09
CA PRO A 94 -24.94 8.14 11.88
C PRO A 94 -23.56 8.74 11.57
N GLU A 95 -22.53 7.90 11.48
CA GLU A 95 -21.14 8.33 11.19
C GLU A 95 -21.04 9.04 9.84
N PHE A 96 -21.78 8.57 8.83
CA PHE A 96 -21.85 9.23 7.54
C PHE A 96 -22.56 10.59 7.64
N LYS A 97 -23.69 10.64 8.31
CA LYS A 97 -24.49 11.88 8.47
C LYS A 97 -23.72 12.97 9.22
N GLU A 98 -22.98 12.57 10.27
CA GLU A 98 -22.19 13.48 11.10
C GLU A 98 -20.92 13.99 10.44
N ALA A 99 -20.36 13.27 9.46
CA ALA A 99 -19.10 13.63 8.81
C ALA A 99 -19.24 14.91 7.97
N ASP A 100 -18.23 15.76 8.03
CA ASP A 100 -18.08 16.94 7.17
C ASP A 100 -17.41 16.55 5.83
N VAL A 101 -16.55 15.53 5.84
CA VAL A 101 -15.84 14.98 4.67
C VAL A 101 -15.92 13.46 4.69
N ILE A 102 -16.16 12.84 3.55
CA ILE A 102 -16.08 11.40 3.34
C ILE A 102 -14.74 11.10 2.65
N HIS A 103 -13.94 10.24 3.27
CA HIS A 103 -12.63 9.88 2.75
C HIS A 103 -12.56 8.38 2.42
N LEU A 104 -12.63 8.06 1.15
CA LEU A 104 -12.56 6.68 0.65
C LEU A 104 -11.09 6.24 0.54
N HIS A 105 -10.82 5.01 0.95
CA HIS A 105 -9.52 4.35 0.78
C HIS A 105 -9.67 3.09 -0.08
N TRP A 106 -9.35 1.93 0.45
CA TRP A 106 -9.52 0.66 -0.26
C TRP A 106 -10.87 0.05 0.09
N ILE A 107 -11.86 0.23 -0.78
CA ILE A 107 -13.28 -0.05 -0.55
C ILE A 107 -13.80 -1.23 -1.38
N ASN A 108 -12.91 -2.08 -1.82
CA ASN A 108 -13.15 -3.22 -2.71
C ASN A 108 -13.65 -4.46 -1.95
N GLN A 109 -13.81 -5.58 -2.66
CA GLN A 109 -14.20 -6.88 -2.09
C GLN A 109 -15.54 -6.86 -1.36
N GLY A 110 -16.54 -6.22 -1.95
CA GLY A 110 -17.89 -6.18 -1.39
C GLY A 110 -18.11 -5.17 -0.26
N MET A 111 -17.17 -4.24 -0.01
CA MET A 111 -17.37 -3.13 0.93
C MET A 111 -18.34 -2.11 0.36
N LEU A 112 -18.05 -1.52 -0.80
CA LEU A 112 -18.92 -0.60 -1.50
C LEU A 112 -19.13 -1.05 -2.95
N SER A 113 -20.39 -0.96 -3.42
CA SER A 113 -20.71 -1.12 -4.84
C SER A 113 -20.55 0.20 -5.59
N LEU A 114 -20.44 0.16 -6.94
CA LEU A 114 -20.49 1.38 -7.77
C LEU A 114 -21.76 2.19 -7.53
N GLY A 115 -22.90 1.52 -7.25
CA GLY A 115 -24.15 2.17 -6.87
C GLY A 115 -24.07 2.88 -5.52
N SER A 116 -23.44 2.26 -4.53
CA SER A 116 -23.22 2.87 -3.20
C SER A 116 -22.26 4.06 -3.29
N ILE A 117 -21.18 3.94 -4.07
CA ILE A 117 -20.24 5.06 -4.32
C ILE A 117 -21.00 6.23 -4.98
N ARG A 118 -21.83 5.96 -5.98
CA ARG A 118 -22.64 7.01 -6.64
C ARG A 118 -23.59 7.71 -5.66
N LYS A 119 -24.21 6.98 -4.73
CA LYS A 119 -25.03 7.59 -3.66
C LYS A 119 -24.20 8.50 -2.75
N ILE A 120 -22.99 8.07 -2.36
CA ILE A 120 -22.05 8.88 -1.58
C ILE A 120 -21.74 10.18 -2.32
N LEU A 121 -21.37 10.11 -3.61
CA LEU A 121 -21.01 11.27 -4.43
C LEU A 121 -22.18 12.26 -4.53
N ARG A 122 -23.41 11.75 -4.68
CA ARG A 122 -24.64 12.54 -4.78
C ARG A 122 -25.20 13.03 -3.44
N SER A 123 -24.61 12.66 -2.32
CA SER A 123 -25.07 13.08 -0.99
C SER A 123 -24.86 14.56 -0.67
N GLY A 124 -24.15 15.30 -1.52
CA GLY A 124 -23.77 16.68 -1.24
C GLY A 124 -22.50 16.82 -0.37
N LYS A 125 -21.96 15.75 0.20
CA LYS A 125 -20.75 15.81 1.00
C LYS A 125 -19.48 15.84 0.14
N PRO A 126 -18.44 16.60 0.56
CA PRO A 126 -17.11 16.52 -0.07
C PRO A 126 -16.56 15.10 0.02
N VAL A 127 -16.01 14.59 -1.10
CA VAL A 127 -15.40 13.26 -1.18
C VAL A 127 -13.94 13.38 -1.56
N VAL A 128 -13.09 12.78 -0.75
CA VAL A 128 -11.66 12.54 -1.03
C VAL A 128 -11.48 11.05 -1.21
N TRP A 129 -10.64 10.62 -2.17
CA TRP A 129 -10.37 9.20 -2.41
C TRP A 129 -8.86 8.96 -2.49
N THR A 130 -8.29 8.36 -1.43
CA THR A 130 -6.90 7.93 -1.43
C THR A 130 -6.73 6.62 -2.21
N MET A 131 -5.89 6.68 -3.22
CA MET A 131 -5.56 5.58 -4.12
C MET A 131 -4.35 4.81 -3.57
N HIS A 132 -4.57 3.60 -3.07
CA HIS A 132 -3.51 2.68 -2.65
C HIS A 132 -3.02 1.80 -3.80
N ASP A 133 -3.84 1.68 -4.83
CA ASP A 133 -3.57 1.02 -6.11
C ASP A 133 -4.25 1.79 -7.25
N ILE A 134 -4.10 1.31 -8.48
CA ILE A 134 -4.63 1.98 -9.68
C ILE A 134 -6.12 1.69 -9.92
N SER A 135 -6.80 0.88 -9.11
CA SER A 135 -8.18 0.43 -9.39
C SER A 135 -9.22 1.54 -9.58
N PRO A 136 -9.14 2.72 -8.91
CA PRO A 136 -10.06 3.82 -9.21
C PRO A 136 -9.90 4.37 -10.64
N ALA A 137 -8.72 4.24 -11.23
CA ALA A 137 -8.37 4.78 -12.55
C ALA A 137 -8.43 3.74 -13.69
N THR A 138 -8.81 2.48 -13.39
CA THR A 138 -8.95 1.37 -14.35
C THR A 138 -10.37 0.80 -14.31
N ALA A 139 -10.69 -0.12 -15.22
CA ALA A 139 -11.96 -0.83 -15.16
C ALA A 139 -11.99 -1.88 -14.04
N LEU A 140 -11.02 -2.79 -14.03
CA LEU A 140 -11.04 -4.00 -13.22
C LEU A 140 -9.81 -4.19 -12.32
N CYS A 141 -8.62 -3.84 -12.82
CA CYS A 141 -7.36 -4.30 -12.23
C CYS A 141 -6.83 -3.38 -11.13
N HIS A 142 -6.21 -4.00 -10.13
CA HIS A 142 -5.47 -3.30 -9.07
C HIS A 142 -4.04 -2.93 -9.50
N VAL A 143 -3.46 -3.70 -10.42
CA VAL A 143 -2.12 -3.51 -10.96
C VAL A 143 -2.18 -3.64 -12.47
N THR A 144 -1.61 -2.68 -13.19
CA THR A 144 -1.68 -2.66 -14.67
C THR A 144 -0.71 -3.65 -15.31
N LEU A 145 0.36 -4.03 -14.62
CA LEU A 145 1.45 -4.87 -15.16
C LEU A 145 1.93 -4.40 -16.55
N GLY A 146 2.02 -3.08 -16.76
CA GLY A 146 2.41 -2.46 -18.03
C GLY A 146 1.28 -2.29 -19.06
N CYS A 147 0.02 -2.63 -18.74
CA CYS A 147 -1.11 -2.31 -19.59
C CYS A 147 -1.39 -0.80 -19.56
N ARG A 148 -1.55 -0.19 -20.74
CA ARG A 148 -1.83 1.26 -20.90
C ARG A 148 -3.24 1.55 -21.43
N ARG A 149 -4.12 0.54 -21.57
CA ARG A 149 -5.46 0.74 -22.15
C ARG A 149 -6.33 1.72 -21.37
N PHE A 150 -6.17 1.81 -20.06
CA PHE A 150 -6.89 2.77 -19.21
C PHE A 150 -6.66 4.24 -19.62
N THR A 151 -5.66 4.54 -20.45
CA THR A 151 -5.42 5.91 -20.94
C THR A 151 -6.39 6.35 -22.04
N SER A 152 -7.10 5.39 -22.68
CA SER A 152 -8.07 5.69 -23.75
C SER A 152 -9.40 4.96 -23.55
N GLY A 153 -9.47 4.00 -22.64
CA GLY A 153 -10.64 3.15 -22.37
C GLY A 153 -10.25 1.70 -22.23
N CYS A 154 -10.76 1.02 -21.18
CA CYS A 154 -10.45 -0.38 -20.95
C CYS A 154 -11.30 -1.29 -21.83
N HIS A 155 -10.66 -2.10 -22.64
CA HIS A 155 -11.19 -3.20 -23.47
C HIS A 155 -10.08 -4.21 -23.73
N HIS A 156 -10.38 -5.38 -24.35
CA HIS A 156 -9.39 -6.44 -24.59
C HIS A 156 -8.51 -6.73 -23.37
N CYS A 157 -9.18 -6.96 -22.23
CA CYS A 157 -8.47 -7.09 -20.96
C CYS A 157 -7.73 -8.44 -20.87
N ARG A 158 -6.40 -8.37 -20.77
CA ARG A 158 -5.55 -9.57 -20.70
C ARG A 158 -5.74 -10.42 -19.44
N LEU A 159 -6.44 -9.89 -18.41
CA LEU A 159 -6.81 -10.65 -17.21
C LEU A 159 -8.06 -11.51 -17.45
N LEU A 160 -8.77 -11.31 -18.57
CA LEU A 160 -9.94 -12.08 -18.94
C LEU A 160 -9.56 -13.24 -19.88
N PRO A 161 -10.37 -14.31 -19.92
CA PRO A 161 -10.14 -15.43 -20.84
C PRO A 161 -9.99 -14.98 -22.28
N GLY A 162 -9.04 -15.58 -23.00
CA GLY A 162 -8.77 -15.25 -24.40
C GLY A 162 -8.21 -13.85 -24.65
N GLY A 163 -7.81 -13.10 -23.61
CA GLY A 163 -7.31 -11.73 -23.73
C GLY A 163 -8.42 -10.68 -23.91
N GLY A 164 -9.66 -11.04 -23.64
CA GLY A 164 -10.84 -10.17 -23.72
C GLY A 164 -11.28 -9.84 -25.16
N SER A 165 -12.15 -8.85 -25.30
CA SER A 165 -12.69 -8.35 -26.58
C SER A 165 -13.06 -6.87 -26.47
N ASP A 166 -13.55 -6.26 -27.56
CA ASP A 166 -14.03 -4.87 -27.58
C ASP A 166 -15.20 -4.65 -26.59
N ASN A 167 -16.06 -5.65 -26.42
CA ASN A 167 -17.23 -5.59 -25.55
C ASN A 167 -17.11 -6.58 -24.37
N ASP A 168 -15.93 -6.68 -23.78
CA ASP A 168 -15.70 -7.56 -22.65
C ASP A 168 -16.17 -6.97 -21.29
N LEU A 169 -15.91 -7.69 -20.22
CA LEU A 169 -16.26 -7.26 -18.89
C LEU A 169 -15.60 -5.92 -18.51
N SER A 170 -14.37 -5.68 -18.98
CA SER A 170 -13.66 -4.43 -18.67
C SER A 170 -14.33 -3.23 -19.34
N THR A 171 -14.79 -3.36 -20.56
CA THR A 171 -15.58 -2.32 -21.26
C THR A 171 -16.87 -2.00 -20.49
N SER A 172 -17.58 -3.04 -20.06
CA SER A 172 -18.82 -2.87 -19.30
C SER A 172 -18.62 -2.15 -17.98
N ILE A 173 -17.58 -2.51 -17.21
CA ILE A 173 -17.28 -1.86 -15.92
C ILE A 173 -16.73 -0.45 -16.14
N TRP A 174 -15.92 -0.24 -17.19
CA TRP A 174 -15.44 1.10 -17.56
C TRP A 174 -16.61 2.08 -17.74
N HIS A 175 -17.60 1.75 -18.57
CA HIS A 175 -18.78 2.59 -18.77
C HIS A 175 -19.65 2.75 -17.52
N LYS A 176 -19.66 1.77 -16.61
CA LYS A 176 -20.33 1.94 -15.33
C LYS A 176 -19.60 2.95 -14.44
N LYS A 177 -18.27 2.94 -14.43
CA LYS A 177 -17.45 3.92 -13.69
C LYS A 177 -17.57 5.31 -14.30
N GLU A 178 -17.57 5.45 -15.63
CA GLU A 178 -17.84 6.73 -16.31
C GLU A 178 -19.18 7.31 -15.85
N ARG A 179 -20.24 6.52 -15.90
CA ARG A 179 -21.60 6.97 -15.43
C ARG A 179 -21.66 7.24 -13.92
N MET A 180 -20.83 6.59 -13.12
CA MET A 180 -20.74 6.87 -11.69
C MET A 180 -20.09 8.23 -11.44
N LEU A 181 -19.10 8.60 -12.24
CA LEU A 181 -18.31 9.83 -12.11
C LEU A 181 -18.96 11.03 -12.84
N ASP A 182 -19.94 10.78 -13.73
CA ASP A 182 -20.56 11.81 -14.55
C ASP A 182 -21.19 12.92 -13.72
N GLY A 183 -20.74 14.16 -13.94
CA GLY A 183 -21.15 15.36 -13.19
C GLY A 183 -20.57 15.46 -11.78
N GLU A 184 -19.81 14.47 -11.31
CA GLU A 184 -19.27 14.43 -9.95
C GLU A 184 -17.82 14.88 -9.91
N ASN A 185 -17.41 15.43 -8.76
CA ASN A 185 -16.04 15.85 -8.52
C ASN A 185 -15.49 15.18 -7.27
N ILE A 186 -14.41 14.47 -7.45
CA ILE A 186 -13.68 13.78 -6.38
C ILE A 186 -12.27 14.38 -6.31
N PHE A 187 -11.77 14.53 -5.09
CA PHE A 187 -10.36 14.83 -4.86
C PHE A 187 -9.61 13.52 -4.69
N TYR A 188 -8.89 13.10 -5.71
CA TYR A 188 -8.04 11.92 -5.65
C TYR A 188 -6.68 12.24 -5.03
N VAL A 189 -6.25 11.39 -4.12
CA VAL A 189 -4.92 11.45 -3.51
C VAL A 189 -4.19 10.15 -3.81
N ALA A 190 -3.17 10.19 -4.64
CA ALA A 190 -2.28 9.05 -4.88
C ALA A 190 -1.23 8.96 -3.78
N CYS A 191 -0.88 7.75 -3.32
CA CYS A 191 0.15 7.58 -2.28
C CYS A 191 1.57 7.89 -2.79
N SER A 192 1.80 7.94 -4.11
CA SER A 192 3.08 8.27 -4.73
C SER A 192 2.89 9.20 -5.93
N ARG A 193 3.94 9.92 -6.31
CA ARG A 193 3.97 10.71 -7.55
C ARG A 193 3.89 9.82 -8.79
N TRP A 194 4.46 8.62 -8.71
CA TRP A 194 4.29 7.61 -9.77
C TRP A 194 2.81 7.29 -10.00
N LEU A 195 2.06 6.96 -8.94
CA LEU A 195 0.64 6.65 -9.06
C LEU A 195 -0.19 7.89 -9.46
N GLU A 196 0.19 9.09 -9.00
CA GLU A 196 -0.42 10.35 -9.44
C GLU A 196 -0.29 10.50 -10.97
N GLY A 197 0.91 10.23 -11.52
CA GLY A 197 1.14 10.26 -12.97
C GLY A 197 0.29 9.23 -13.72
N GLU A 198 0.21 8.00 -13.21
CA GLU A 198 -0.65 6.95 -13.79
C GLU A 198 -2.15 7.33 -13.72
N ALA A 199 -2.60 7.89 -12.60
CA ALA A 199 -3.98 8.32 -12.42
C ALA A 199 -4.35 9.48 -13.36
N LYS A 200 -3.48 10.48 -13.51
CA LYS A 200 -3.66 11.60 -14.45
C LYS A 200 -3.69 11.16 -15.91
N ALA A 201 -3.01 10.07 -16.25
CA ALA A 201 -3.04 9.48 -17.59
C ALA A 201 -4.34 8.73 -17.90
N SER A 202 -5.17 8.42 -16.89
CA SER A 202 -6.43 7.71 -17.09
C SER A 202 -7.50 8.58 -17.75
N ALA A 203 -8.08 8.11 -18.85
CA ALA A 203 -9.22 8.76 -19.47
C ALA A 203 -10.45 8.82 -18.55
N LEU A 204 -10.58 7.85 -17.63
CA LEU A 204 -11.67 7.78 -16.65
C LEU A 204 -11.64 8.95 -15.65
N LEU A 205 -10.44 9.43 -15.30
CA LEU A 205 -10.24 10.47 -14.29
C LEU A 205 -9.95 11.85 -14.89
N GLN A 206 -10.15 12.03 -16.21
CA GLN A 206 -10.02 13.34 -16.84
C GLN A 206 -10.91 14.38 -16.17
N GLY A 207 -10.34 15.56 -15.90
CA GLY A 207 -11.05 16.66 -15.23
C GLY A 207 -11.16 16.52 -13.71
N GLN A 208 -10.78 15.38 -13.12
CA GLN A 208 -10.74 15.22 -11.67
C GLN A 208 -9.50 15.90 -11.05
N LYS A 209 -9.61 16.31 -9.79
CA LYS A 209 -8.45 16.84 -9.06
C LYS A 209 -7.63 15.68 -8.50
N ILE A 210 -6.36 15.61 -8.88
CA ILE A 210 -5.44 14.53 -8.48
C ILE A 210 -4.15 15.14 -7.94
N THR A 211 -3.77 14.75 -6.74
CA THR A 211 -2.50 15.12 -6.10
C THR A 211 -1.84 13.90 -5.46
N SER A 212 -0.58 14.02 -5.02
CA SER A 212 0.08 12.95 -4.27
C SER A 212 0.37 13.35 -2.83
N ILE A 213 0.01 12.47 -1.90
CA ILE A 213 0.38 12.55 -0.48
C ILE A 213 0.76 11.12 -0.03
N PRO A 214 1.99 10.91 0.47
CA PRO A 214 2.43 9.58 0.89
C PRO A 214 1.68 9.09 2.12
N ASN A 215 1.79 7.79 2.38
CA ASN A 215 1.28 7.20 3.61
C ASN A 215 2.02 7.76 4.83
N PRO A 216 1.32 7.97 5.96
CA PRO A 216 1.99 8.41 7.19
C PRO A 216 2.63 7.25 7.94
N ILE A 217 3.68 7.56 8.69
CA ILE A 217 4.27 6.64 9.67
C ILE A 217 4.36 7.29 11.04
N ASP A 218 4.16 6.49 12.08
CA ASP A 218 4.34 6.92 13.46
C ASP A 218 5.82 6.83 13.84
N THR A 219 6.48 7.98 13.90
CA THR A 219 7.91 8.08 14.25
C THR A 219 8.18 7.94 15.76
N HIS A 220 7.14 7.87 16.60
CA HIS A 220 7.31 7.49 18.02
C HIS A 220 7.40 5.97 18.19
N ILE A 221 6.76 5.21 17.31
CA ILE A 221 6.84 3.75 17.27
C ILE A 221 8.06 3.32 16.45
N TYR A 222 8.12 3.75 15.19
CA TYR A 222 9.23 3.43 14.29
C TYR A 222 10.29 4.51 14.36
N HIS A 223 11.37 4.23 15.09
CA HIS A 223 12.48 5.16 15.30
C HIS A 223 13.81 4.42 15.36
N ARG A 224 14.89 5.17 15.19
CA ARG A 224 16.22 4.61 15.34
C ARG A 224 16.46 4.19 16.80
N GLY A 225 17.01 2.99 16.97
CA GLY A 225 17.41 2.43 18.27
C GLY A 225 18.86 2.00 18.32
N ASN A 226 19.21 1.31 19.40
CA ASN A 226 20.52 0.68 19.54
C ASN A 226 20.50 -0.70 18.88
N ARG A 227 21.24 -0.87 17.79
CA ARG A 227 21.32 -2.11 16.99
C ARG A 227 21.76 -3.30 17.82
N GLN A 228 22.77 -3.15 18.66
CA GLN A 228 23.28 -4.25 19.48
C GLN A 228 22.27 -4.70 20.54
N GLU A 229 21.54 -3.76 21.15
CA GLU A 229 20.47 -4.09 22.09
C GLU A 229 19.30 -4.80 21.40
N ALA A 230 18.90 -4.34 20.21
CA ALA A 230 17.88 -5.01 19.40
C ALA A 230 18.30 -6.46 19.07
N ARG A 231 19.56 -6.67 18.67
CA ARG A 231 20.12 -8.01 18.45
C ARG A 231 20.06 -8.89 19.69
N ARG A 232 20.44 -8.35 20.87
CA ARG A 232 20.35 -9.10 22.14
C ARG A 232 18.91 -9.49 22.46
N ARG A 233 17.93 -8.58 22.29
CA ARG A 233 16.50 -8.89 22.52
C ARG A 233 15.98 -9.99 21.59
N LEU A 234 16.52 -10.05 20.37
CA LEU A 234 16.15 -11.06 19.37
C LEU A 234 16.99 -12.35 19.47
N GLY A 235 18.01 -12.41 20.33
CA GLY A 235 18.92 -13.55 20.44
C GLY A 235 19.86 -13.72 19.23
N LEU A 236 20.15 -12.62 18.54
CA LEU A 236 21.01 -12.62 17.36
C LEU A 236 22.49 -12.38 17.72
N PRO A 237 23.46 -13.09 17.09
CA PRO A 237 24.88 -12.79 17.19
C PRO A 237 25.19 -11.31 16.88
N LEU A 238 26.10 -10.72 17.67
CA LEU A 238 26.40 -9.28 17.58
C LEU A 238 27.41 -8.94 16.49
N ASP A 239 28.23 -9.91 16.07
CA ASP A 239 29.36 -9.80 15.16
C ASP A 239 28.99 -10.05 13.69
N ARG A 240 27.71 -10.32 13.40
CA ARG A 240 27.23 -10.58 12.03
C ARG A 240 26.61 -9.36 11.37
N GLN A 241 26.53 -9.40 10.04
CA GLN A 241 25.75 -8.46 9.21
C GLN A 241 24.41 -9.08 8.84
N TYR A 242 23.32 -8.30 8.97
CA TYR A 242 21.97 -8.80 8.73
C TYR A 242 21.30 -8.11 7.56
N ILE A 243 20.92 -8.91 6.56
CA ILE A 243 20.10 -8.52 5.41
C ILE A 243 18.65 -8.88 5.74
N LEU A 244 17.78 -7.89 5.86
CA LEU A 244 16.37 -8.11 6.19
C LEU A 244 15.50 -8.07 4.93
N PHE A 245 14.68 -9.11 4.75
CA PHE A 245 13.55 -9.11 3.83
C PHE A 245 12.25 -9.23 4.65
N ALA A 246 11.24 -8.43 4.31
CA ALA A 246 9.94 -8.46 4.99
C ALA A 246 8.77 -8.42 4.01
N SER A 247 7.82 -9.34 4.19
CA SER A 247 6.57 -9.38 3.43
C SER A 247 5.51 -10.15 4.23
N GLN A 248 4.24 -9.78 4.10
CA GLN A 248 3.16 -10.53 4.74
C GLN A 248 3.18 -12.03 4.38
N ARG A 249 3.47 -12.33 3.11
CA ARG A 249 3.69 -13.68 2.58
C ARG A 249 4.93 -13.67 1.70
N VAL A 250 6.01 -14.28 2.17
CA VAL A 250 7.32 -14.23 1.50
C VAL A 250 7.36 -15.00 0.17
N THR A 251 6.44 -15.94 -0.02
CA THR A 251 6.27 -16.71 -1.27
C THR A 251 5.47 -15.96 -2.34
N ASN A 252 5.02 -14.72 -2.08
CA ASN A 252 4.37 -13.91 -3.09
C ASN A 252 5.40 -13.47 -4.14
N GLU A 253 5.25 -13.95 -5.37
CA GLU A 253 6.16 -13.68 -6.50
C GLU A 253 6.37 -12.18 -6.74
N ASN A 254 5.32 -11.36 -6.55
CA ASN A 254 5.43 -9.90 -6.71
C ASN A 254 6.38 -9.23 -5.70
N LYS A 255 6.75 -9.89 -4.61
CA LYS A 255 7.72 -9.38 -3.63
C LYS A 255 9.17 -9.71 -3.99
N GLY A 256 9.39 -10.51 -5.04
CA GLY A 256 10.70 -10.69 -5.68
C GLY A 256 11.68 -11.54 -4.89
N MET A 257 11.22 -12.45 -3.99
CA MET A 257 12.09 -13.34 -3.23
C MET A 257 13.07 -14.10 -4.13
N GLY A 258 12.65 -14.52 -5.33
CA GLY A 258 13.53 -15.19 -6.28
C GLY A 258 14.78 -14.39 -6.66
N TYR A 259 14.64 -13.06 -6.81
CA TYR A 259 15.77 -12.17 -7.07
C TYR A 259 16.70 -12.02 -5.86
N LEU A 260 16.16 -12.05 -4.64
CA LEU A 260 17.00 -12.06 -3.44
C LEU A 260 17.79 -13.37 -3.33
N ILE A 261 17.15 -14.52 -3.61
CA ILE A 261 17.83 -15.82 -3.64
C ILE A 261 18.99 -15.81 -4.64
N GLU A 262 18.77 -15.28 -5.84
CA GLU A 262 19.80 -15.16 -6.87
C GLU A 262 20.90 -14.18 -6.46
N ALA A 263 20.54 -13.02 -5.91
CA ALA A 263 21.50 -12.04 -5.39
C ALA A 263 22.37 -12.63 -4.27
N CYS A 264 21.80 -13.45 -3.37
CA CYS A 264 22.57 -14.13 -2.31
C CYS A 264 23.64 -15.08 -2.88
N ARG A 265 23.42 -15.71 -4.05
CA ARG A 265 24.44 -16.52 -4.72
C ARG A 265 25.65 -15.69 -5.15
N LEU A 266 25.42 -14.44 -5.56
CA LEU A 266 26.46 -13.48 -5.95
C LEU A 266 27.17 -12.84 -4.75
N LEU A 267 26.64 -13.04 -3.54
CA LEU A 267 27.18 -12.54 -2.29
C LEU A 267 27.83 -13.63 -1.43
N HIS A 268 28.15 -14.79 -1.99
CA HIS A 268 28.68 -15.97 -1.29
C HIS A 268 29.99 -15.70 -0.53
N ASP A 269 30.77 -14.70 -0.95
CA ASP A 269 31.98 -14.23 -0.29
C ASP A 269 31.71 -13.43 1.01
N LEU A 270 30.49 -12.95 1.23
CA LEU A 270 30.09 -12.29 2.48
C LEU A 270 29.74 -13.33 3.57
N THR A 271 30.75 -14.09 3.99
CA THR A 271 30.60 -15.22 4.93
C THR A 271 30.03 -14.79 6.30
N ASN A 272 30.14 -13.50 6.63
CA ASN A 272 29.60 -12.92 7.86
C ASN A 272 28.17 -12.40 7.71
N ALA A 273 27.56 -12.48 6.52
CA ALA A 273 26.19 -12.03 6.29
C ALA A 273 25.16 -13.13 6.61
N THR A 274 24.05 -12.72 7.17
CA THR A 274 22.89 -13.59 7.49
C THR A 274 21.61 -12.91 6.99
N VAL A 275 20.73 -13.65 6.33
CA VAL A 275 19.44 -13.14 5.85
C VAL A 275 18.38 -13.37 6.93
N LEU A 276 17.71 -12.31 7.35
CA LEU A 276 16.51 -12.38 8.19
C LEU A 276 15.27 -12.34 7.30
N ILE A 277 14.37 -13.31 7.45
CA ILE A 277 13.15 -13.42 6.64
C ILE A 277 11.94 -13.23 7.54
N LEU A 278 11.31 -12.06 7.44
CA LEU A 278 10.11 -11.70 8.21
C LEU A 278 8.86 -11.90 7.35
N GLY A 279 7.98 -12.77 7.79
CA GLY A 279 6.67 -13.01 7.15
C GLY A 279 6.26 -14.47 7.13
N GLY A 280 5.02 -14.71 6.74
CA GLY A 280 4.49 -16.07 6.61
C GLY A 280 5.19 -16.86 5.50
N HIS A 281 5.36 -18.16 5.73
CA HIS A 281 6.05 -19.10 4.83
C HIS A 281 7.56 -18.86 4.70
N ALA A 282 8.20 -18.23 5.70
CA ALA A 282 9.64 -17.98 5.69
C ALA A 282 10.47 -19.27 5.63
N GLU A 283 10.00 -20.32 6.28
CA GLU A 283 10.64 -21.64 6.32
C GLU A 283 10.75 -22.31 4.94
N GLU A 284 9.81 -22.02 4.04
CA GLU A 284 9.77 -22.61 2.68
C GLU A 284 10.89 -22.04 1.77
N VAL A 285 11.30 -20.79 2.02
CA VAL A 285 12.30 -20.10 1.19
C VAL A 285 13.69 -20.14 1.81
N THR A 286 13.81 -20.28 3.13
CA THR A 286 15.09 -20.32 3.86
C THR A 286 16.09 -21.33 3.28
N PRO A 287 15.72 -22.60 2.95
CA PRO A 287 16.65 -23.57 2.39
C PRO A 287 17.18 -23.24 0.99
N GLN A 288 16.57 -22.29 0.29
CA GLN A 288 16.94 -21.91 -1.08
C GLN A 288 18.04 -20.83 -1.12
N LEU A 289 18.34 -20.22 0.03
CA LEU A 289 19.36 -19.17 0.16
C LEU A 289 20.76 -19.76 0.31
N SER A 290 21.72 -19.21 -0.42
CA SER A 290 23.15 -19.60 -0.33
C SER A 290 23.87 -19.00 0.87
N LEU A 291 23.34 -17.90 1.43
CA LEU A 291 23.78 -17.32 2.70
C LEU A 291 23.02 -17.96 3.86
N GLN A 292 23.61 -17.92 5.06
CA GLN A 292 22.87 -18.30 6.27
C GLN A 292 21.58 -17.51 6.36
N ALA A 293 20.45 -18.14 6.69
CA ALA A 293 19.17 -17.49 6.80
C ALA A 293 18.42 -17.89 8.08
N ILE A 294 17.71 -16.93 8.66
CA ILE A 294 16.91 -17.12 9.86
C ILE A 294 15.45 -16.75 9.54
N PRO A 295 14.53 -17.73 9.54
CA PRO A 295 13.11 -17.45 9.41
C PRO A 295 12.59 -16.85 10.72
N LEU A 296 11.99 -15.65 10.66
CA LEU A 296 11.38 -14.98 11.79
C LEU A 296 9.87 -15.24 11.88
N GLY A 297 9.29 -15.83 10.83
CA GLY A 297 7.86 -16.08 10.74
C GLY A 297 7.04 -14.80 10.64
N TYR A 298 5.72 -14.94 10.81
CA TYR A 298 4.80 -13.82 10.82
C TYR A 298 4.73 -13.18 12.21
N VAL A 299 4.99 -11.87 12.29
CA VAL A 299 5.02 -11.11 13.55
C VAL A 299 3.93 -10.04 13.51
N ASN A 300 3.07 -9.98 14.53
CA ASN A 300 2.03 -8.96 14.72
C ASN A 300 2.39 -7.90 15.77
N ASP A 301 3.39 -8.15 16.61
CA ASP A 301 3.83 -7.22 17.63
C ASP A 301 4.69 -6.13 17.00
N GLU A 302 4.20 -4.89 17.00
CA GLU A 302 4.91 -3.73 16.43
C GLU A 302 6.27 -3.50 17.11
N ARG A 303 6.39 -3.73 18.43
CA ARG A 303 7.67 -3.56 19.13
C ARG A 303 8.71 -4.55 18.61
N ARG A 304 8.30 -5.81 18.44
CA ARG A 304 9.16 -6.83 17.87
C ARG A 304 9.54 -6.55 16.43
N ILE A 305 8.61 -6.00 15.62
CA ILE A 305 8.89 -5.55 14.25
C ILE A 305 9.94 -4.43 14.25
N VAL A 306 9.82 -3.46 15.16
CA VAL A 306 10.80 -2.37 15.32
C VAL A 306 12.16 -2.93 15.70
N ASP A 307 12.24 -3.87 16.66
CA ASP A 307 13.49 -4.53 17.03
C ASP A 307 14.16 -5.23 15.84
N ILE A 308 13.36 -5.88 14.97
CA ILE A 308 13.87 -6.54 13.76
C ILE A 308 14.46 -5.51 12.78
N TYR A 309 13.77 -4.39 12.53
CA TYR A 309 14.33 -3.32 11.71
C TYR A 309 15.60 -2.72 12.30
N GLN A 310 15.61 -2.47 13.62
CA GLN A 310 16.78 -1.91 14.33
C GLN A 310 17.97 -2.86 14.36
N ALA A 311 17.75 -4.18 14.36
CA ALA A 311 18.80 -5.21 14.40
C ALA A 311 19.51 -5.39 13.05
N ALA A 312 18.85 -5.08 11.93
CA ALA A 312 19.36 -5.28 10.59
C ALA A 312 20.38 -4.21 10.16
N ASP A 313 21.17 -4.52 9.12
CA ASP A 313 22.13 -3.60 8.51
C ASP A 313 21.65 -3.07 7.14
N VAL A 314 20.79 -3.83 6.44
CA VAL A 314 20.16 -3.41 5.20
C VAL A 314 18.78 -4.04 5.07
N PHE A 315 17.80 -3.27 4.62
CA PHE A 315 16.49 -3.77 4.22
C PHE A 315 16.44 -3.96 2.71
N VAL A 316 15.94 -5.10 2.25
CA VAL A 316 15.90 -5.44 0.82
C VAL A 316 14.46 -5.75 0.41
N LEU A 317 13.94 -5.00 -0.59
CA LEU A 317 12.62 -5.20 -1.16
C LEU A 317 12.68 -5.18 -2.69
N PRO A 318 12.98 -6.33 -3.35
CA PRO A 318 13.08 -6.43 -4.81
C PRO A 318 11.71 -6.69 -5.45
N SER A 319 10.70 -5.94 -5.06
CA SER A 319 9.33 -6.11 -5.55
C SER A 319 9.23 -5.84 -7.04
N LEU A 320 8.35 -6.60 -7.72
CA LEU A 320 8.08 -6.46 -9.16
C LEU A 320 6.98 -5.44 -9.45
N SER A 321 6.18 -5.11 -8.46
CA SER A 321 5.15 -4.07 -8.55
C SER A 321 4.88 -3.51 -7.16
N GLU A 322 5.01 -2.20 -7.01
CA GLU A 322 4.71 -1.46 -5.78
C GLU A 322 4.15 -0.08 -6.11
N ASN A 323 3.29 0.42 -5.21
CA ASN A 323 2.93 1.83 -5.23
C ASN A 323 3.89 2.60 -4.29
N LEU A 324 3.70 2.46 -2.98
CA LEU A 324 4.56 3.07 -1.96
C LEU A 324 4.61 2.10 -0.76
N PRO A 325 5.66 1.24 -0.67
CA PRO A 325 5.71 0.18 0.33
C PRO A 325 5.95 0.70 1.75
N ASN A 326 4.98 0.53 2.65
CA ASN A 326 5.09 0.92 4.05
C ASN A 326 6.35 0.34 4.72
N THR A 327 6.80 -0.85 4.31
CA THR A 327 7.97 -1.52 4.88
C THR A 327 9.29 -0.78 4.63
N ILE A 328 9.43 -0.07 3.50
CA ILE A 328 10.58 0.80 3.26
C ILE A 328 10.52 2.01 4.20
N MET A 329 9.36 2.66 4.36
CA MET A 329 9.20 3.77 5.30
C MET A 329 9.50 3.35 6.74
N GLU A 330 9.03 2.16 7.15
CA GLU A 330 9.27 1.59 8.47
C GLU A 330 10.76 1.32 8.72
N ALA A 331 11.44 0.70 7.75
CA ALA A 331 12.88 0.46 7.80
C ALA A 331 13.65 1.79 7.91
N MET A 332 13.34 2.76 7.03
CA MET A 332 13.99 4.06 7.02
C MET A 332 13.73 4.87 8.30
N ALA A 333 12.54 4.78 8.90
CA ALA A 333 12.22 5.39 10.19
C ALA A 333 13.13 4.84 11.31
N CYS A 334 13.45 3.55 11.24
CA CYS A 334 14.40 2.90 12.14
C CYS A 334 15.88 3.19 11.79
N GLY A 335 16.14 4.03 10.79
CA GLY A 335 17.49 4.38 10.35
C GLY A 335 18.17 3.27 9.55
N LEU A 336 17.40 2.35 8.97
CA LEU A 336 17.89 1.21 8.19
C LEU A 336 17.93 1.57 6.69
N PRO A 337 19.11 1.60 6.03
CA PRO A 337 19.21 1.83 4.60
C PRO A 337 18.52 0.73 3.80
N CYS A 338 17.89 1.11 2.70
CA CYS A 338 17.05 0.22 1.90
C CYS A 338 17.64 -0.04 0.51
N VAL A 339 17.44 -1.26 0.00
CA VAL A 339 17.76 -1.63 -1.40
C VAL A 339 16.47 -2.15 -2.04
N GLY A 340 16.09 -1.57 -3.17
CA GLY A 340 14.88 -1.97 -3.90
C GLY A 340 15.01 -1.74 -5.40
N PHE A 341 14.11 -2.37 -6.17
CA PHE A 341 14.11 -2.18 -7.62
C PHE A 341 13.55 -0.81 -8.03
N ARG A 342 13.96 -0.33 -9.19
CA ARG A 342 13.42 0.85 -9.86
C ARG A 342 12.02 0.56 -10.40
N VAL A 343 11.03 0.53 -9.51
CA VAL A 343 9.62 0.27 -9.86
C VAL A 343 8.66 1.04 -8.97
N GLY A 344 7.59 1.56 -9.56
CA GLY A 344 6.54 2.28 -8.84
C GLY A 344 7.09 3.47 -8.06
N GLY A 345 6.67 3.60 -6.80
CA GLY A 345 7.12 4.65 -5.88
C GLY A 345 8.40 4.33 -5.10
N ILE A 346 9.02 3.14 -5.27
CA ILE A 346 10.28 2.82 -4.56
C ILE A 346 11.36 3.88 -4.78
N PRO A 347 11.59 4.42 -6.01
CA PRO A 347 12.57 5.49 -6.23
C PRO A 347 12.19 6.84 -5.59
N GLU A 348 10.98 6.99 -5.07
CA GLU A 348 10.57 8.18 -4.33
C GLU A 348 10.95 8.09 -2.85
N GLU A 349 11.02 6.87 -2.31
CA GLU A 349 11.44 6.60 -0.94
C GLU A 349 12.96 6.49 -0.85
N ILE A 350 13.58 5.74 -1.76
CA ILE A 350 15.02 5.51 -1.78
C ILE A 350 15.70 6.52 -2.70
N ASP A 351 16.41 7.48 -2.12
CA ASP A 351 17.33 8.36 -2.83
C ASP A 351 18.64 7.59 -3.09
N HIS A 352 18.86 7.18 -4.34
CA HIS A 352 19.96 6.31 -4.73
C HIS A 352 21.32 6.81 -4.24
N LYS A 353 22.05 5.96 -3.50
CA LYS A 353 23.35 6.23 -2.87
C LYS A 353 23.35 7.33 -1.80
N ARG A 354 22.18 7.74 -1.31
CA ARG A 354 22.05 8.73 -0.25
C ARG A 354 21.43 8.16 1.03
N ASN A 355 20.31 7.41 0.90
CA ASN A 355 19.68 6.70 2.01
C ASN A 355 19.49 5.21 1.71
N GLY A 356 20.03 4.73 0.59
CA GLY A 356 19.92 3.36 0.13
C GLY A 356 20.33 3.22 -1.33
N TYR A 357 19.91 2.14 -1.96
CA TYR A 357 20.29 1.82 -3.35
C TYR A 357 19.04 1.43 -4.17
N VAL A 358 18.82 2.13 -5.26
CA VAL A 358 17.78 1.76 -6.25
C VAL A 358 18.45 0.91 -7.32
N ALA A 359 18.16 -0.39 -7.32
CA ALA A 359 18.68 -1.35 -8.28
C ALA A 359 17.84 -1.37 -9.55
N GLU A 360 18.47 -1.75 -10.68
CA GLU A 360 17.78 -1.90 -11.96
C GLU A 360 16.71 -3.00 -11.87
N TYR A 361 15.57 -2.71 -12.48
CA TYR A 361 14.40 -3.57 -12.42
C TYR A 361 14.72 -4.99 -12.94
N ARG A 362 14.40 -5.99 -12.12
CA ARG A 362 14.65 -7.41 -12.39
C ARG A 362 16.12 -7.81 -12.56
N SER A 363 17.06 -7.05 -12.03
CA SER A 363 18.47 -7.40 -12.04
C SER A 363 18.94 -7.90 -10.67
N ALA A 364 19.17 -9.20 -10.54
CA ALA A 364 19.74 -9.78 -9.32
C ALA A 364 21.19 -9.33 -9.10
N ASP A 365 21.96 -9.13 -10.19
CA ASP A 365 23.33 -8.61 -10.15
C ASP A 365 23.37 -7.20 -9.54
N ASP A 366 22.49 -6.31 -10.00
CA ASP A 366 22.47 -4.95 -9.48
C ASP A 366 21.89 -4.88 -8.05
N LEU A 367 20.95 -5.77 -7.73
CA LEU A 367 20.45 -5.96 -6.37
C LEU A 367 21.61 -6.39 -5.43
N ALA A 368 22.40 -7.37 -5.84
CA ALA A 368 23.59 -7.82 -5.09
C ALA A 368 24.63 -6.70 -4.93
N ARG A 369 24.90 -5.92 -5.98
CA ARG A 369 25.75 -4.72 -5.89
C ARG A 369 25.24 -3.72 -4.87
N GLY A 370 23.94 -3.45 -4.87
CA GLY A 370 23.30 -2.54 -3.91
C GLY A 370 23.43 -3.03 -2.47
N ILE A 371 23.16 -4.31 -2.23
CA ILE A 371 23.32 -4.93 -0.90
C ILE A 371 24.76 -4.81 -0.42
N ARG A 372 25.72 -5.23 -1.26
CA ARG A 372 27.15 -5.14 -0.97
C ARG A 372 27.56 -3.69 -0.67
N TRP A 373 27.12 -2.74 -1.50
CA TRP A 373 27.46 -1.34 -1.32
C TRP A 373 27.01 -0.81 0.04
N VAL A 374 25.79 -1.14 0.50
CA VAL A 374 25.30 -0.74 1.83
C VAL A 374 26.12 -1.41 2.94
N LEU A 375 26.41 -2.71 2.82
CA LEU A 375 27.11 -3.48 3.87
C LEU A 375 28.59 -3.13 4.01
N THR A 376 29.24 -2.60 2.96
CA THR A 376 30.68 -2.30 2.94
C THR A 376 31.03 -0.82 2.97
N THR A 377 30.02 0.07 2.94
CA THR A 377 30.26 1.52 2.95
C THR A 377 30.85 2.00 4.27
N THR A 378 31.83 2.90 4.20
CA THR A 378 32.38 3.61 5.37
C THR A 378 31.47 4.73 5.88
N HIS A 379 30.43 5.10 5.10
CA HIS A 379 29.51 6.20 5.40
C HIS A 379 28.13 5.72 5.88
N TYR A 380 28.06 4.52 6.47
CA TYR A 380 26.80 3.91 6.91
C TYR A 380 25.96 4.85 7.79
N GLN A 381 26.60 5.56 8.73
CA GLN A 381 25.91 6.49 9.63
C GLN A 381 25.22 7.61 8.85
N SER A 382 25.86 8.14 7.82
CA SER A 382 25.24 9.17 6.95
C SER A 382 24.02 8.64 6.21
N LEU A 383 24.08 7.40 5.70
CA LEU A 383 22.91 6.76 5.05
C LEU A 383 21.75 6.64 6.04
N SER A 384 22.05 6.19 7.26
CA SER A 384 21.07 6.04 8.33
C SER A 384 20.44 7.39 8.74
N ASP A 385 21.24 8.45 8.83
CA ASP A 385 20.77 9.81 9.14
C ASP A 385 19.86 10.35 8.04
N ASP A 386 20.20 10.11 6.79
CA ASP A 386 19.40 10.51 5.63
C ASP A 386 18.07 9.73 5.55
N CYS A 387 18.03 8.45 5.95
CA CYS A 387 16.80 7.69 6.10
C CYS A 387 15.83 8.38 7.09
N VAL A 388 16.29 8.62 8.31
CA VAL A 388 15.49 9.24 9.36
C VAL A 388 15.03 10.65 8.98
N ARG A 389 15.93 11.45 8.41
CA ARG A 389 15.62 12.81 7.95
C ARG A 389 14.50 12.79 6.90
N LYS A 390 14.59 11.94 5.89
CA LYS A 390 13.58 11.84 4.84
C LYS A 390 12.22 11.44 5.40
N VAL A 391 12.19 10.46 6.28
CA VAL A 391 10.95 10.03 6.94
C VAL A 391 10.34 11.16 7.77
N SER A 392 11.12 11.81 8.59
CA SER A 392 10.65 12.92 9.43
C SER A 392 10.05 14.06 8.61
N GLN A 393 10.68 14.42 7.49
CA GLN A 393 10.26 15.53 6.64
C GLN A 393 9.05 15.19 5.76
N SER A 394 8.97 13.96 5.24
CA SER A 394 8.03 13.62 4.17
C SER A 394 6.90 12.69 4.59
N TYR A 395 7.13 11.81 5.56
CA TYR A 395 6.25 10.68 5.89
C TYR A 395 5.75 10.70 7.34
N SER A 396 6.24 11.60 8.20
CA SER A 396 5.76 11.70 9.58
C SER A 396 4.25 11.97 9.64
N GLN A 397 3.59 11.48 10.69
CA GLN A 397 2.15 11.74 10.91
C GLN A 397 1.79 13.22 10.77
N GLN A 398 2.60 14.11 11.35
CA GLN A 398 2.36 15.55 11.29
C GLN A 398 2.45 16.10 9.87
N SER A 399 3.54 15.77 9.13
CA SER A 399 3.75 16.26 7.75
C SER A 399 2.63 15.81 6.82
N VAL A 400 2.16 14.57 6.98
CA VAL A 400 1.10 14.00 6.14
C VAL A 400 -0.26 14.54 6.54
N ALA A 401 -0.58 14.63 7.84
CA ALA A 401 -1.86 15.14 8.32
C ALA A 401 -2.13 16.58 7.84
N ILE A 402 -1.13 17.47 7.92
CA ILE A 402 -1.25 18.86 7.45
C ILE A 402 -1.64 18.91 5.97
N ARG A 403 -1.03 18.08 5.12
CA ARG A 403 -1.33 18.01 3.69
C ARG A 403 -2.75 17.51 3.42
N TYR A 404 -3.23 16.50 4.17
CA TYR A 404 -4.61 16.02 4.05
C TYR A 404 -5.62 17.05 4.55
N ILE A 405 -5.32 17.78 5.63
CA ILE A 405 -6.18 18.85 6.13
C ILE A 405 -6.39 19.92 5.05
N ASP A 406 -5.34 20.31 4.33
CA ASP A 406 -5.44 21.24 3.20
C ASP A 406 -6.33 20.68 2.08
N VAL A 407 -6.17 19.41 1.69
CA VAL A 407 -7.03 18.75 0.69
C VAL A 407 -8.50 18.75 1.15
N TYR A 408 -8.78 18.46 2.43
CA TYR A 408 -10.14 18.48 2.94
C TYR A 408 -10.75 19.89 2.90
N GLN A 409 -9.97 20.92 3.25
CA GLN A 409 -10.42 22.31 3.16
C GLN A 409 -10.73 22.72 1.72
N GLN A 410 -9.87 22.33 0.76
CA GLN A 410 -10.12 22.56 -0.67
C GLN A 410 -11.39 21.82 -1.14
N ALA A 411 -11.60 20.57 -0.73
CA ALA A 411 -12.77 19.79 -1.10
C ALA A 411 -14.08 20.39 -0.55
N MET A 412 -14.05 20.89 0.69
CA MET A 412 -15.19 21.58 1.29
C MET A 412 -15.49 22.89 0.58
N ALA A 413 -14.49 23.74 0.33
CA ALA A 413 -14.65 25.01 -0.37
C ALA A 413 -15.21 24.79 -1.79
N PHE A 414 -14.71 23.80 -2.54
CA PHE A 414 -15.17 23.52 -3.88
C PHE A 414 -16.66 23.15 -3.95
N LYS A 415 -17.17 22.46 -2.94
CA LYS A 415 -18.58 22.05 -2.88
C LYS A 415 -19.52 23.23 -2.55
N HIS A 416 -19.08 24.19 -1.72
CA HIS A 416 -19.85 25.38 -1.40
C HIS A 416 -20.07 26.33 -2.60
N TYR A 417 -19.18 26.32 -3.60
CA TYR A 417 -19.35 27.13 -4.82
C TYR A 417 -20.31 26.52 -5.86
N LYS A 418 -20.77 25.25 -5.66
CA LYS A 418 -21.68 24.57 -6.58
C LYS A 418 -23.13 24.48 -6.08
N LEU A 419 -23.39 24.91 -4.84
CA LEU A 419 -24.73 25.06 -4.24
C LEU A 419 -25.19 26.51 -4.34
#